data_a5e874692c16efaa51e7d0485cf59256
#
_entry.id   a5e874692c16efaa51e7d0485cf59256
#
_cell.length_a   1.000
_cell.length_b   1.000
_cell.length_c   1.000
_cell.angle_alpha   90.00
_cell.angle_beta   90.00
_cell.angle_gamma   90.00
#
_symmetry.space_group_name_H-M   'P 1'
#
loop_
_entity.id
_entity.type
_entity.pdbx_description
1 polymer ?
#
loop_
_entity_poly.entity_id
_entity_poly.type
_entity_poly.pdbx_seq_one_letter_code
_entity_poly.pdbx_strand_id
1 'polypeptide(L)'
;MSRLLLTLPSLMLAALMALALPAQASDSIKTVYHMSEGIPQASRAVNNIRNHLNADPNAKIVVVAHGLGIDFLLQGATNQMEQPFAGGVADLANKGVEFRVCNNTLVSRKIDPGKLLMEAKIVPSGVAEVARLQAREGFVYLRP
;
A
#
# COMPACT_ATOMS: atom_id res chain seq x y z
N MET A 1 -67.33 49.34 23.01
CA MET A 1 -67.07 47.90 22.74
C MET A 1 -66.01 47.79 21.65
N SER A 2 -64.72 47.83 22.12
CA SER A 2 -63.55 47.81 21.21
C SER A 2 -62.89 46.42 21.25
N ARG A 3 -62.87 45.78 20.12
CA ARG A 3 -62.16 44.48 19.98
C ARG A 3 -60.73 44.76 19.57
N LEU A 4 -59.83 44.46 20.47
CA LEU A 4 -58.39 44.52 20.26
C LEU A 4 -57.94 43.24 19.53
N LEU A 5 -57.51 43.37 18.28
CA LEU A 5 -56.90 42.29 17.49
C LEU A 5 -55.41 42.23 17.79
N LEU A 6 -55.00 41.21 18.54
CA LEU A 6 -53.58 40.87 18.69
C LEU A 6 -53.05 40.20 17.42
N THR A 7 -52.15 40.87 16.71
CA THR A 7 -51.38 40.28 15.64
C THR A 7 -50.11 39.67 16.21
N LEU A 8 -49.97 38.34 16.12
CA LEU A 8 -48.76 37.59 16.46
C LEU A 8 -47.74 37.76 15.30
N PRO A 9 -46.51 38.11 15.59
CA PRO A 9 -45.47 38.09 14.55
C PRO A 9 -45.01 36.65 14.32
N SER A 10 -45.14 36.19 13.08
CA SER A 10 -44.58 34.92 12.60
C SER A 10 -43.07 34.98 12.68
N LEU A 11 -42.50 34.21 13.62
CA LEU A 11 -41.06 33.92 13.66
C LEU A 11 -40.72 33.03 12.46
N MET A 12 -40.04 33.60 11.47
CA MET A 12 -39.46 32.88 10.36
C MET A 12 -38.20 32.16 10.86
N LEU A 13 -38.35 30.87 11.17
CA LEU A 13 -37.22 29.99 11.52
C LEU A 13 -36.48 29.65 10.23
N ALA A 14 -35.43 30.41 9.90
CA ALA A 14 -34.55 30.10 8.82
C ALA A 14 -33.68 28.88 9.22
N ALA A 15 -34.08 27.70 8.74
CA ALA A 15 -33.26 26.49 8.87
C ALA A 15 -32.01 26.65 7.99
N LEU A 16 -30.86 26.95 8.60
CA LEU A 16 -29.56 26.87 7.97
C LEU A 16 -29.24 25.39 7.72
N MET A 17 -29.61 24.87 6.54
CA MET A 17 -29.08 23.60 6.06
C MET A 17 -27.59 23.80 5.73
N ALA A 18 -26.74 23.44 6.68
CA ALA A 18 -25.30 23.26 6.41
C ALA A 18 -25.17 22.13 5.39
N LEU A 19 -24.92 22.46 4.11
CA LEU A 19 -24.46 21.51 3.12
C LEU A 19 -23.09 21.02 3.57
N ALA A 20 -23.07 19.87 4.26
CA ALA A 20 -21.86 19.11 4.46
C ALA A 20 -21.42 18.60 3.07
N LEU A 21 -20.49 19.31 2.44
CA LEU A 21 -19.80 18.80 1.26
C LEU A 21 -19.14 17.48 1.69
N PRO A 22 -19.39 16.36 1.00
CA PRO A 22 -18.63 15.15 1.26
C PRO A 22 -17.17 15.50 1.04
N ALA A 23 -16.34 15.35 2.09
CA ALA A 23 -14.92 15.37 1.94
C ALA A 23 -14.58 14.27 0.91
N GLN A 24 -14.20 14.67 -0.30
CA GLN A 24 -13.66 13.73 -1.28
C GLN A 24 -12.37 13.20 -0.66
N ALA A 25 -12.44 11.99 -0.09
CA ALA A 25 -11.25 11.21 0.16
C ALA A 25 -10.56 11.10 -1.20
N SER A 26 -9.39 11.73 -1.35
CA SER A 26 -8.59 11.55 -2.55
C SER A 26 -8.36 10.05 -2.67
N ASP A 27 -8.90 9.44 -3.74
CA ASP A 27 -8.70 8.01 -3.98
C ASP A 27 -7.20 7.77 -4.08
N SER A 28 -6.62 7.15 -3.03
CA SER A 28 -5.20 6.84 -2.99
C SER A 28 -4.86 5.91 -4.14
N ILE A 29 -3.85 6.24 -4.93
CA ILE A 29 -3.40 5.37 -6.02
C ILE A 29 -2.83 4.09 -5.41
N LYS A 30 -3.40 2.96 -5.83
CA LYS A 30 -2.96 1.63 -5.40
C LYS A 30 -1.98 1.08 -6.42
N THR A 31 -0.80 0.69 -5.98
CA THR A 31 0.27 0.23 -6.87
C THR A 31 0.85 -1.09 -6.39
N VAL A 32 0.92 -2.07 -7.29
CA VAL A 32 1.64 -3.32 -7.05
C VAL A 32 3.01 -3.26 -7.74
N TYR A 33 4.07 -3.36 -6.93
CA TYR A 33 5.44 -3.53 -7.39
C TYR A 33 5.74 -5.02 -7.52
N HIS A 34 6.02 -5.47 -8.74
CA HIS A 34 6.25 -6.89 -9.03
C HIS A 34 7.75 -7.19 -9.08
N MET A 35 8.19 -8.07 -8.19
CA MET A 35 9.58 -8.48 -8.00
C MET A 35 9.78 -9.93 -8.42
N SER A 36 10.56 -10.17 -9.46
CA SER A 36 10.87 -11.52 -9.97
C SER A 36 12.35 -11.73 -10.27
N GLU A 37 13.13 -10.67 -10.26
CA GLU A 37 14.58 -10.67 -10.47
C GLU A 37 15.31 -10.51 -9.12
N GLY A 38 16.61 -10.75 -9.11
CA GLY A 38 17.39 -10.72 -7.87
C GLY A 38 17.70 -9.32 -7.31
N ILE A 39 18.77 -9.25 -6.56
CA ILE A 39 19.21 -8.07 -5.78
C ILE A 39 19.28 -6.76 -6.58
N PRO A 40 19.74 -6.72 -7.85
CA PRO A 40 19.73 -5.46 -8.61
C PRO A 40 18.35 -4.83 -8.79
N GLN A 41 17.33 -5.67 -9.08
CA GLN A 41 15.94 -5.18 -9.14
C GLN A 41 15.47 -4.69 -7.77
N ALA A 42 15.78 -5.42 -6.70
CA ALA A 42 15.38 -5.06 -5.35
C ALA A 42 15.97 -3.70 -4.92
N SER A 43 17.23 -3.43 -5.25
CA SER A 43 17.87 -2.15 -4.96
C SER A 43 17.17 -0.98 -5.67
N ARG A 44 16.82 -1.16 -6.96
CA ARG A 44 16.03 -0.16 -7.70
C ARG A 44 14.64 0.03 -7.09
N ALA A 45 13.97 -1.08 -6.76
CA ALA A 45 12.62 -1.07 -6.21
C ALA A 45 12.52 -0.29 -4.89
N VAL A 46 13.43 -0.55 -3.95
CA VAL A 46 13.45 0.16 -2.66
C VAL A 46 13.59 1.67 -2.86
N ASN A 47 14.45 2.10 -3.79
CA ASN A 47 14.61 3.53 -4.11
C ASN A 47 13.37 4.10 -4.81
N ASN A 48 12.80 3.37 -5.77
CA ASN A 48 11.61 3.79 -6.49
C ASN A 48 10.40 3.93 -5.56
N ILE A 49 10.22 3.00 -4.61
CA ILE A 49 9.14 3.07 -3.62
C ILE A 49 9.31 4.28 -2.70
N ARG A 50 10.53 4.58 -2.24
CA ARG A 50 10.81 5.81 -1.47
C ARG A 50 10.44 7.05 -2.25
N ASN A 51 10.86 7.16 -3.50
CA ASN A 51 10.54 8.28 -4.38
C ASN A 51 9.03 8.38 -4.64
N HIS A 52 8.35 7.24 -4.82
CA HIS A 52 6.91 7.20 -5.00
C HIS A 52 6.19 7.77 -3.77
N LEU A 53 6.52 7.30 -2.56
CA LEU A 53 5.93 7.81 -1.32
C LEU A 53 6.29 9.26 -1.02
N ASN A 54 7.45 9.74 -1.47
CA ASN A 54 7.80 11.16 -1.34
C ASN A 54 6.95 12.05 -2.26
N ALA A 55 6.59 11.55 -3.45
CA ALA A 55 5.76 12.27 -4.42
C ALA A 55 4.25 12.12 -4.10
N ASP A 56 3.83 10.96 -3.64
CA ASP A 56 2.46 10.63 -3.23
C ASP A 56 2.45 9.92 -1.87
N PRO A 57 2.43 10.67 -0.75
CA PRO A 57 2.44 10.09 0.59
C PRO A 57 1.22 9.22 0.92
N ASN A 58 0.15 9.35 0.13
CA ASN A 58 -1.08 8.57 0.32
C ASN A 58 -1.14 7.31 -0.55
N ALA A 59 -0.15 7.07 -1.41
CA ALA A 59 -0.11 5.88 -2.26
C ALA A 59 -0.18 4.59 -1.43
N LYS A 60 -1.04 3.66 -1.85
CA LYS A 60 -1.11 2.34 -1.26
C LYS A 60 -0.23 1.37 -2.06
N ILE A 61 0.87 0.95 -1.47
CA ILE A 61 1.87 0.14 -2.16
C ILE A 61 1.91 -1.29 -1.61
N VAL A 62 1.81 -2.26 -2.51
CA VAL A 62 2.04 -3.68 -2.23
C VAL A 62 3.21 -4.16 -3.11
N VAL A 63 4.21 -4.74 -2.49
CA VAL A 63 5.33 -5.41 -3.17
C VAL A 63 5.04 -6.91 -3.19
N VAL A 64 4.97 -7.50 -4.37
CA VAL A 64 4.79 -8.94 -4.53
C VAL A 64 6.05 -9.55 -5.13
N ALA A 65 6.65 -10.48 -4.42
CA ALA A 65 7.94 -11.10 -4.76
C ALA A 65 7.80 -12.60 -5.01
N HIS A 66 8.41 -13.09 -6.10
CA HIS A 66 8.56 -14.52 -6.40
C HIS A 66 9.89 -14.79 -7.13
N GLY A 67 10.24 -16.07 -7.31
CA GLY A 67 11.50 -16.46 -7.92
C GLY A 67 12.71 -15.86 -7.19
N LEU A 68 13.64 -15.27 -7.92
CA LEU A 68 14.78 -14.55 -7.33
C LEU A 68 14.39 -13.24 -6.67
N GLY A 69 13.21 -12.72 -6.99
CA GLY A 69 12.70 -11.47 -6.42
C GLY A 69 12.44 -11.50 -4.92
N ILE A 70 12.47 -12.68 -4.27
CA ILE A 70 12.32 -12.77 -2.81
C ILE A 70 13.62 -12.55 -2.05
N ASP A 71 14.77 -12.58 -2.71
CA ASP A 71 16.09 -12.65 -2.05
C ASP A 71 16.37 -11.49 -1.10
N PHE A 72 15.90 -10.28 -1.43
CA PHE A 72 16.06 -9.10 -0.56
C PHE A 72 15.20 -9.15 0.72
N LEU A 73 14.20 -10.04 0.78
CA LEU A 73 13.36 -10.25 1.95
C LEU A 73 13.85 -11.39 2.85
N LEU A 74 15.02 -11.95 2.56
CA LEU A 74 15.65 -12.95 3.40
C LEU A 74 16.54 -12.25 4.45
N GLN A 75 16.59 -12.83 5.66
CA GLN A 75 17.46 -12.35 6.74
C GLN A 75 18.93 -12.36 6.27
N GLY A 76 19.63 -11.28 6.54
CA GLY A 76 21.03 -11.11 6.16
C GLY A 76 21.26 -10.71 4.69
N ALA A 77 20.21 -10.53 3.89
CA ALA A 77 20.34 -10.07 2.51
C ALA A 77 20.91 -8.65 2.44
N THR A 78 21.91 -8.46 1.56
CA THR A 78 22.54 -7.16 1.32
C THR A 78 22.44 -6.74 -0.14
N ASN A 79 22.52 -5.45 -0.39
CA ASN A 79 22.65 -4.91 -1.74
C ASN A 79 24.08 -5.06 -2.28
N GLN A 80 24.34 -4.54 -3.48
CA GLN A 80 25.66 -4.61 -4.11
C GLN A 80 26.76 -3.82 -3.38
N MET A 81 26.40 -2.93 -2.45
CA MET A 81 27.31 -2.17 -1.59
C MET A 81 27.37 -2.76 -0.16
N GLU A 82 26.99 -4.03 -0.02
CA GLU A 82 26.95 -4.76 1.26
C GLU A 82 26.04 -4.13 2.35
N GLN A 83 25.13 -3.25 1.95
CA GLN A 83 24.17 -2.64 2.87
C GLN A 83 22.97 -3.57 3.08
N PRO A 84 22.54 -3.84 4.33
CA PRO A 84 21.41 -4.71 4.61
C PRO A 84 20.10 -4.15 4.10
N PHE A 85 19.25 -4.99 3.49
CA PHE A 85 17.91 -4.61 3.09
C PHE A 85 16.93 -4.45 4.28
N ALA A 86 17.19 -5.15 5.39
CA ALA A 86 16.27 -5.22 6.52
C ALA A 86 15.81 -3.83 7.02
N GLY A 87 16.73 -2.89 7.21
CA GLY A 87 16.40 -1.54 7.64
C GLY A 87 15.51 -0.79 6.64
N GLY A 88 15.85 -0.87 5.36
CA GLY A 88 15.06 -0.21 4.30
C GLY A 88 13.67 -0.82 4.12
N VAL A 89 13.53 -2.14 4.28
CA VAL A 89 12.24 -2.84 4.24
C VAL A 89 11.39 -2.46 5.45
N ALA A 90 11.97 -2.45 6.66
CA ALA A 90 11.26 -2.02 7.87
C ALA A 90 10.78 -0.56 7.78
N ASP A 91 11.62 0.35 7.30
CA ASP A 91 11.24 1.76 7.09
C ASP A 91 10.05 1.91 6.14
N LEU A 92 10.05 1.17 5.03
CA LEU A 92 8.96 1.18 4.06
C LEU A 92 7.68 0.54 4.64
N ALA A 93 7.82 -0.56 5.39
CA ALA A 93 6.69 -1.20 6.07
C ALA A 93 6.05 -0.27 7.10
N ASN A 94 6.84 0.49 7.86
CA ASN A 94 6.36 1.51 8.80
C ASN A 94 5.61 2.66 8.09
N LYS A 95 5.87 2.88 6.81
CA LYS A 95 5.14 3.82 5.95
C LYS A 95 3.91 3.19 5.26
N GLY A 96 3.56 1.95 5.61
CA GLY A 96 2.38 1.26 5.10
C GLY A 96 2.60 0.41 3.85
N VAL A 97 3.86 0.22 3.40
CA VAL A 97 4.15 -0.72 2.30
C VAL A 97 3.99 -2.15 2.78
N GLU A 98 3.25 -2.97 2.04
CA GLU A 98 3.12 -4.39 2.31
C GLU A 98 4.08 -5.20 1.43
N PHE A 99 4.78 -6.16 2.02
CA PHE A 99 5.64 -7.10 1.31
C PHE A 99 5.01 -8.50 1.33
N ARG A 100 4.78 -9.08 0.14
CA ARG A 100 4.14 -10.37 -0.05
C ARG A 100 5.06 -11.32 -0.79
N VAL A 101 5.30 -12.51 -0.21
CA VAL A 101 6.24 -13.52 -0.72
C VAL A 101 5.47 -14.75 -1.19
N CYS A 102 5.81 -15.23 -2.38
CA CYS A 102 5.24 -16.41 -3.01
C CYS A 102 5.62 -17.70 -2.27
N ASN A 103 4.64 -18.42 -1.71
CA ASN A 103 4.89 -19.71 -1.06
C ASN A 103 5.43 -20.76 -2.04
N ASN A 104 4.94 -20.78 -3.29
CA ASN A 104 5.46 -21.72 -4.30
C ASN A 104 6.98 -21.53 -4.53
N THR A 105 7.48 -20.29 -4.43
CA THR A 105 8.92 -20.01 -4.50
C THR A 105 9.66 -20.56 -3.29
N LEU A 106 9.14 -20.35 -2.08
CA LEU A 106 9.75 -20.91 -0.86
C LEU A 106 9.87 -22.42 -0.96
N VAL A 107 8.78 -23.09 -1.34
CA VAL A 107 8.76 -24.56 -1.50
C VAL A 107 9.74 -25.03 -2.58
N SER A 108 9.71 -24.45 -3.78
CA SER A 108 10.57 -24.87 -4.90
C SER A 108 12.06 -24.65 -4.64
N ARG A 109 12.39 -23.57 -3.91
CA ARG A 109 13.77 -23.23 -3.54
C ARG A 109 14.20 -23.81 -2.18
N LYS A 110 13.31 -24.57 -1.52
CA LYS A 110 13.54 -25.17 -0.19
C LYS A 110 14.00 -24.14 0.85
N ILE A 111 13.38 -22.96 0.84
CA ILE A 111 13.67 -21.88 1.77
C ILE A 111 12.72 -22.00 2.96
N ASP A 112 13.30 -22.06 4.17
CA ASP A 112 12.53 -22.03 5.41
C ASP A 112 11.82 -20.66 5.55
N PRO A 113 10.48 -20.62 5.73
CA PRO A 113 9.74 -19.39 6.00
C PRO A 113 10.30 -18.56 7.16
N GLY A 114 10.90 -19.21 8.17
CA GLY A 114 11.54 -18.54 9.30
C GLY A 114 12.81 -17.73 8.93
N LYS A 115 13.29 -17.83 7.68
CA LYS A 115 14.37 -17.00 7.16
C LYS A 115 13.91 -15.70 6.54
N LEU A 116 12.61 -15.48 6.41
CA LEU A 116 12.07 -14.22 5.91
C LEU A 116 12.21 -13.11 6.97
N LEU A 117 12.29 -11.86 6.50
CA LEU A 117 12.11 -10.69 7.34
C LEU A 117 10.68 -10.68 7.90
N MET A 118 10.49 -10.14 9.09
CA MET A 118 9.19 -10.14 9.79
C MET A 118 8.10 -9.32 9.07
N GLU A 119 8.50 -8.38 8.22
CA GLU A 119 7.60 -7.56 7.40
C GLU A 119 6.99 -8.35 6.22
N ALA A 120 7.58 -9.49 5.86
CA ALA A 120 7.14 -10.29 4.73
C ALA A 120 5.96 -11.19 5.11
N LYS A 121 4.87 -11.08 4.34
CA LYS A 121 3.68 -11.92 4.44
C LYS A 121 3.69 -12.97 3.34
N ILE A 122 3.41 -14.22 3.67
CA ILE A 122 3.39 -15.30 2.68
C ILE A 122 2.02 -15.33 1.99
N VAL A 123 2.03 -15.43 0.66
CA VAL A 123 0.84 -15.67 -0.17
C VAL A 123 1.01 -16.97 -0.95
N PRO A 124 -0.07 -17.69 -1.29
CA PRO A 124 0.02 -18.99 -1.97
C PRO A 124 0.81 -18.93 -3.27
N SER A 125 0.57 -17.92 -4.10
CA SER A 125 1.24 -17.73 -5.39
C SER A 125 1.44 -16.24 -5.68
N GLY A 126 2.68 -15.83 -5.93
CA GLY A 126 3.00 -14.43 -6.23
C GLY A 126 2.34 -13.95 -7.53
N VAL A 127 2.37 -14.75 -8.60
CA VAL A 127 1.75 -14.37 -9.88
C VAL A 127 0.24 -14.26 -9.80
N ALA A 128 -0.41 -15.16 -9.05
CA ALA A 128 -1.85 -15.08 -8.81
C ALA A 128 -2.21 -13.85 -7.96
N GLU A 129 -1.35 -13.50 -7.00
CA GLU A 129 -1.54 -12.33 -6.15
C GLU A 129 -1.44 -11.03 -6.94
N VAL A 130 -0.45 -10.90 -7.83
CA VAL A 130 -0.33 -9.75 -8.75
C VAL A 130 -1.58 -9.61 -9.62
N ALA A 131 -2.06 -10.71 -10.20
CA ALA A 131 -3.28 -10.72 -11.00
C ALA A 131 -4.52 -10.32 -10.18
N ARG A 132 -4.65 -10.87 -8.97
CA ARG A 132 -5.77 -10.60 -8.06
C ARG A 132 -5.82 -9.13 -7.65
N LEU A 133 -4.68 -8.54 -7.28
CA LEU A 133 -4.59 -7.13 -6.89
C LEU A 133 -5.05 -6.20 -8.03
N GLN A 134 -4.61 -6.48 -9.26
CA GLN A 134 -5.02 -5.69 -10.42
C GLN A 134 -6.51 -5.87 -10.75
N ALA A 135 -6.95 -7.13 -10.89
CA ALA A 135 -8.28 -7.42 -11.41
C ALA A 135 -9.41 -7.15 -10.41
N ARG A 136 -9.15 -7.28 -9.10
CA ARG A 136 -10.19 -7.20 -8.07
C ARG A 136 -10.08 -6.00 -7.15
N GLU A 137 -8.89 -5.44 -7.00
CA GLU A 137 -8.65 -4.32 -6.08
C GLU A 137 -8.19 -3.03 -6.78
N GLY A 138 -8.03 -3.05 -8.10
CA GLY A 138 -7.70 -1.86 -8.89
C GLY A 138 -6.27 -1.36 -8.71
N PHE A 139 -5.32 -2.26 -8.43
CA PHE A 139 -3.92 -1.90 -8.36
C PHE A 139 -3.31 -1.66 -9.74
N VAL A 140 -2.56 -0.59 -9.88
CA VAL A 140 -1.72 -0.33 -11.04
C VAL A 140 -0.44 -1.15 -10.95
N TYR A 141 -0.02 -1.77 -12.04
CA TYR A 141 1.18 -2.62 -12.09
C TYR A 141 2.44 -1.81 -12.39
N LEU A 142 3.47 -1.99 -11.57
CA LEU A 142 4.82 -1.49 -11.82
C LEU A 142 5.86 -2.62 -11.69
N ARG A 143 6.81 -2.63 -12.62
CA ARG A 143 8.01 -3.46 -12.56
C ARG A 143 9.23 -2.55 -12.50
N PRO A 144 9.94 -2.49 -11.36
CA PRO A 144 11.11 -1.63 -11.17
C PRO A 144 12.35 -2.12 -11.88
#